data_36729c85f43d4e4c1640a548e536f623
#
_entry.id   36729c85f43d4e4c1640a548e536f623
#
_cell.length_a   1.000
_cell.length_b   1.000
_cell.length_c   1.000
_cell.angle_alpha   90.00
_cell.angle_beta   90.00
_cell.angle_gamma   90.00
#
_symmetry.space_group_name_H-M   'P 1'
#
loop_
_entity.id
_entity.type
_entity.pdbx_description
1 polymer ?
#
loop_
_entity_poly.entity_id
_entity_poly.type
_entity_poly.pdbx_seq_one_letter_code
_entity_poly.pdbx_strand_id
1 'polypeptide(L)'
;MADPDYIIVGSGINALVAAALLGKKGKRVLLLERNDRIGGCLRTEEITLPGFSHDVMATTMVLFLTSPAFAALGKDLEARGLEFCHTATPTGVLRPDGTHAILSMDRARNITHFDAIAEGDGKAFDREMGRFAGNASFVFGLLGGNLWSTATAKLLGREVWKRGLKGLTAFFGEALAPARGYLETTYRSEELRGLFAPWALHCGLGPESAYSAEMTRVIGFAIEAAGCPIVKGGADNLLIAFERLITDQGGSIMRNADVNHIDVDASGKAAGVTLADGKQLRAVQGVIASVTPHQLYERLLSASSTSLPQPVQEGLASYRYGKGNMQIHYALKAAPRWRAGEELSKVALLHLTPGLDGVSRSANEAERGLLPAEPTVCVGQPTSLDPSRAPDGAAILWLQVPDTPRHIKGDAASELACPADGRWTEPLREAFADRIEAMLRAQIENFDEIVLKRRAYAPSDLEAMNMNLVGGDPYGGFCGLDQFFLWRPFKSSVNHKTHVAGLYHIGASTHPGPGLAGGSGFLLASSLR
;
A
#
# COMPACT_ATOMS: atom_id res chain seq x y z
N MET A 1 -20.73 -30.98 1.90
CA MET A 1 -20.04 -30.41 0.69
C MET A 1 -18.68 -31.10 0.61
N ALA A 2 -18.15 -31.32 -0.59
CA ALA A 2 -16.81 -31.89 -0.73
C ALA A 2 -15.75 -30.84 -0.28
N ASP A 3 -14.65 -31.31 0.35
CA ASP A 3 -13.59 -30.45 0.85
C ASP A 3 -13.01 -29.56 -0.27
N PRO A 4 -12.66 -28.28 0.01
CA PRO A 4 -12.02 -27.41 -0.96
C PRO A 4 -10.61 -27.89 -1.31
N ASP A 5 -10.13 -27.56 -2.51
CA ASP A 5 -8.73 -27.81 -2.89
C ASP A 5 -7.79 -26.98 -2.02
N TYR A 6 -8.11 -25.70 -1.83
CA TYR A 6 -7.34 -24.79 -1.01
C TYR A 6 -8.23 -24.03 -0.01
N ILE A 7 -7.73 -23.88 1.21
CA ILE A 7 -8.24 -22.92 2.18
C ILE A 7 -7.31 -21.69 2.17
N ILE A 8 -7.90 -20.49 2.06
CA ILE A 8 -7.16 -19.22 2.13
C ILE A 8 -7.56 -18.51 3.41
N VAL A 9 -6.58 -18.20 4.27
CA VAL A 9 -6.76 -17.47 5.54
C VAL A 9 -6.50 -15.99 5.33
N GLY A 10 -7.52 -15.16 5.59
CA GLY A 10 -7.54 -13.72 5.32
C GLY A 10 -8.11 -13.41 3.92
N SER A 11 -8.67 -12.21 3.76
CA SER A 11 -9.38 -11.78 2.55
C SER A 11 -8.85 -10.47 1.95
N GLY A 12 -7.61 -10.09 2.23
CA GLY A 12 -6.98 -8.95 1.57
C GLY A 12 -6.79 -9.18 0.07
N ILE A 13 -6.44 -8.14 -0.69
CA ILE A 13 -6.33 -8.17 -2.17
C ILE A 13 -5.49 -9.34 -2.69
N ASN A 14 -4.41 -9.73 -2.00
CA ASN A 14 -3.58 -10.86 -2.40
C ASN A 14 -4.33 -12.20 -2.30
N ALA A 15 -5.14 -12.36 -1.25
CA ALA A 15 -5.99 -13.54 -1.07
C ALA A 15 -7.11 -13.60 -2.10
N LEU A 16 -7.77 -12.47 -2.39
CA LEU A 16 -8.83 -12.38 -3.40
C LEU A 16 -8.30 -12.70 -4.80
N VAL A 17 -7.14 -12.14 -5.17
CA VAL A 17 -6.46 -12.45 -6.44
C VAL A 17 -6.09 -13.94 -6.52
N ALA A 18 -5.53 -14.51 -5.45
CA ALA A 18 -5.18 -15.94 -5.43
C ALA A 18 -6.42 -16.82 -5.59
N ALA A 19 -7.52 -16.51 -4.86
CA ALA A 19 -8.78 -17.24 -4.95
C ALA A 19 -9.36 -17.21 -6.36
N ALA A 20 -9.47 -16.02 -6.97
CA ALA A 20 -10.02 -15.85 -8.31
C ALA A 20 -9.18 -16.57 -9.38
N LEU A 21 -7.86 -16.51 -9.31
CA LEU A 21 -6.98 -17.19 -10.27
C LEU A 21 -6.98 -18.70 -10.10
N LEU A 22 -7.06 -19.22 -8.88
CA LEU A 22 -7.23 -20.66 -8.63
C LEU A 22 -8.59 -21.15 -9.11
N GLY A 23 -9.65 -20.36 -8.89
CA GLY A 23 -10.97 -20.63 -9.45
C GLY A 23 -10.97 -20.73 -10.98
N LYS A 24 -10.27 -19.82 -11.69
CA LYS A 24 -10.06 -19.91 -13.16
C LYS A 24 -9.34 -21.19 -13.60
N LYS A 25 -8.57 -21.82 -12.71
CA LYS A 25 -7.93 -23.14 -12.95
C LYS A 25 -8.81 -24.32 -12.54
N GLY A 26 -10.08 -24.08 -12.19
CA GLY A 26 -11.02 -25.12 -11.77
C GLY A 26 -10.80 -25.63 -10.34
N LYS A 27 -10.02 -24.91 -9.51
CA LYS A 27 -9.82 -25.28 -8.10
C LYS A 27 -10.96 -24.74 -7.25
N ARG A 28 -11.46 -25.55 -6.33
CA ARG A 28 -12.43 -25.12 -5.32
C ARG A 28 -11.67 -24.45 -4.18
N VAL A 29 -11.99 -23.20 -3.91
CA VAL A 29 -11.34 -22.38 -2.89
C VAL A 29 -12.34 -22.02 -1.80
N LEU A 30 -11.95 -22.19 -0.54
CA LEU A 30 -12.65 -21.63 0.62
C LEU A 30 -11.78 -20.47 1.19
N LEU A 31 -12.30 -19.26 1.13
CA LEU A 31 -11.67 -18.08 1.71
C LEU A 31 -12.28 -17.80 3.08
N LEU A 32 -11.45 -17.63 4.10
CA LEU A 32 -11.84 -17.41 5.49
C LEU A 32 -11.47 -15.99 5.91
N GLU A 33 -12.43 -15.24 6.40
CA GLU A 33 -12.24 -13.89 6.94
C GLU A 33 -12.74 -13.84 8.40
N ARG A 34 -11.89 -13.31 9.31
CA ARG A 34 -12.24 -13.20 10.73
C ARG A 34 -13.33 -12.16 11.01
N ASN A 35 -13.38 -11.10 10.21
CA ASN A 35 -14.34 -10.01 10.34
C ASN A 35 -15.67 -10.34 9.60
N ASP A 36 -16.66 -9.50 9.80
CA ASP A 36 -17.96 -9.55 9.13
C ASP A 36 -17.90 -9.13 7.64
N ARG A 37 -16.77 -8.57 7.20
CA ARG A 37 -16.52 -8.10 5.82
C ARG A 37 -15.14 -8.50 5.31
N ILE A 38 -15.03 -8.69 4.02
CA ILE A 38 -13.79 -8.98 3.31
C ILE A 38 -13.04 -7.70 2.93
N GLY A 39 -11.78 -7.82 2.50
CA GLY A 39 -11.05 -6.75 1.83
C GLY A 39 -9.74 -6.32 2.49
N GLY A 40 -9.53 -6.63 3.77
CA GLY A 40 -8.33 -6.20 4.49
C GLY A 40 -8.25 -4.67 4.62
N CYS A 41 -7.39 -4.03 3.82
CA CYS A 41 -7.25 -2.57 3.76
C CYS A 41 -8.19 -1.88 2.74
N LEU A 42 -8.98 -2.65 2.01
CA LEU A 42 -10.03 -2.14 1.12
C LEU A 42 -11.34 -2.15 1.91
N ARG A 43 -11.90 -0.96 2.14
CA ARG A 43 -13.07 -0.81 3.00
C ARG A 43 -13.72 0.54 2.79
N THR A 44 -14.99 0.57 2.39
CA THR A 44 -15.76 1.81 2.20
C THR A 44 -16.89 1.88 3.23
N GLU A 45 -16.99 2.99 3.97
CA GLU A 45 -18.00 3.18 5.03
C GLU A 45 -18.42 4.64 5.19
N GLU A 46 -19.61 4.83 5.75
CA GLU A 46 -20.13 6.14 6.16
C GLU A 46 -19.65 6.51 7.59
N ILE A 47 -18.32 6.66 7.74
CA ILE A 47 -17.67 6.84 9.04
C ILE A 47 -17.81 8.24 9.65
N THR A 48 -18.28 9.20 8.87
CA THR A 48 -18.50 10.59 9.31
C THR A 48 -19.99 10.89 9.50
N LEU A 49 -20.72 11.00 8.43
CA LEU A 49 -22.16 11.28 8.40
C LEU A 49 -22.84 10.35 7.39
N PRO A 50 -24.14 10.06 7.53
CA PRO A 50 -24.90 9.33 6.53
C PRO A 50 -24.81 9.99 5.15
N GLY A 51 -24.65 9.18 4.11
CA GLY A 51 -24.50 9.64 2.72
C GLY A 51 -23.07 10.06 2.32
N PHE A 52 -22.10 10.03 3.24
CA PHE A 52 -20.70 10.33 2.95
C PHE A 52 -19.87 9.04 2.96
N SER A 53 -19.54 8.52 1.79
CA SER A 53 -18.85 7.23 1.59
C SER A 53 -17.34 7.40 1.53
N HIS A 54 -16.63 6.95 2.57
CA HIS A 54 -15.18 7.04 2.70
C HIS A 54 -14.50 5.69 2.49
N ASP A 55 -13.44 5.66 1.69
CA ASP A 55 -12.49 4.55 1.76
C ASP A 55 -11.65 4.73 3.02
N VAL A 56 -11.84 3.85 4.02
CA VAL A 56 -11.30 4.05 5.38
C VAL A 56 -9.78 3.98 5.42
N MET A 57 -9.16 3.20 4.51
CA MET A 57 -7.71 3.05 4.42
C MET A 57 -7.22 3.34 3.00
N ALA A 58 -7.12 2.33 2.15
CA ALA A 58 -6.61 2.48 0.79
C ALA A 58 -7.72 2.97 -0.17
N THR A 59 -7.41 3.97 -1.01
CA THR A 59 -8.39 4.56 -1.94
C THR A 59 -7.97 4.46 -3.41
N THR A 60 -6.68 4.63 -3.75
CA THR A 60 -6.23 4.63 -5.15
C THR A 60 -5.76 3.27 -5.63
N MET A 61 -6.05 2.94 -6.89
CA MET A 61 -5.89 1.60 -7.46
C MET A 61 -4.84 1.52 -8.57
N VAL A 62 -3.92 2.50 -8.65
CA VAL A 62 -2.88 2.54 -9.71
C VAL A 62 -2.07 1.25 -9.77
N LEU A 63 -1.64 0.72 -8.62
CA LEU A 63 -0.84 -0.51 -8.57
C LEU A 63 -1.65 -1.75 -8.98
N PHE A 64 -2.98 -1.76 -8.76
CA PHE A 64 -3.82 -2.85 -9.22
C PHE A 64 -4.01 -2.79 -10.73
N LEU A 65 -4.38 -1.64 -11.28
CA LEU A 65 -4.62 -1.48 -12.72
C LEU A 65 -3.39 -1.78 -13.56
N THR A 66 -2.20 -1.47 -13.07
CA THR A 66 -0.92 -1.73 -13.77
C THR A 66 -0.36 -3.12 -13.49
N SER A 67 -1.04 -3.96 -12.70
CA SER A 67 -0.56 -5.26 -12.27
C SER A 67 -0.87 -6.39 -13.27
N PRO A 68 -0.06 -7.46 -13.28
CA PRO A 68 -0.40 -8.71 -13.97
C PRO A 68 -1.71 -9.35 -13.46
N ALA A 69 -2.08 -9.09 -12.20
CA ALA A 69 -3.34 -9.58 -11.64
C ALA A 69 -4.53 -8.93 -12.35
N PHE A 70 -4.52 -7.61 -12.55
CA PHE A 70 -5.57 -6.92 -13.29
C PHE A 70 -5.58 -7.32 -14.77
N ALA A 71 -4.42 -7.48 -15.40
CA ALA A 71 -4.34 -7.98 -16.77
C ALA A 71 -5.02 -9.36 -16.93
N ALA A 72 -4.98 -10.22 -15.90
CA ALA A 72 -5.59 -11.55 -15.91
C ALA A 72 -7.07 -11.58 -15.48
N LEU A 73 -7.51 -10.64 -14.64
CA LEU A 73 -8.84 -10.67 -13.97
C LEU A 73 -9.71 -9.44 -14.31
N GLY A 74 -9.13 -8.36 -14.86
CA GLY A 74 -9.82 -7.09 -15.01
C GLY A 74 -11.14 -7.20 -15.77
N LYS A 75 -11.16 -7.85 -16.94
CA LYS A 75 -12.38 -8.08 -17.72
C LYS A 75 -13.45 -8.85 -16.96
N ASP A 76 -13.04 -9.85 -16.15
CA ASP A 76 -13.99 -10.64 -15.36
C ASP A 76 -14.59 -9.80 -14.21
N LEU A 77 -13.80 -8.89 -13.61
CA LEU A 77 -14.24 -7.98 -12.56
C LEU A 77 -15.14 -6.87 -13.14
N GLU A 78 -14.76 -6.29 -14.28
CA GLU A 78 -15.57 -5.28 -14.99
C GLU A 78 -16.93 -5.83 -15.42
N ALA A 79 -16.97 -7.09 -15.90
CA ALA A 79 -18.23 -7.78 -16.20
C ALA A 79 -19.13 -7.99 -14.97
N ARG A 80 -18.59 -7.81 -13.75
CA ARG A 80 -19.31 -7.91 -12.47
C ARG A 80 -19.55 -6.56 -11.79
N GLY A 81 -19.37 -5.47 -12.56
CA GLY A 81 -19.71 -4.12 -12.13
C GLY A 81 -18.56 -3.30 -11.57
N LEU A 82 -17.31 -3.75 -11.74
CA LEU A 82 -16.17 -2.92 -11.39
C LEU A 82 -16.00 -1.78 -12.39
N GLU A 83 -16.05 -0.55 -11.90
CA GLU A 83 -15.78 0.67 -12.66
C GLU A 83 -14.76 1.53 -11.92
N PHE A 84 -13.98 2.33 -12.68
CA PHE A 84 -13.01 3.26 -12.12
C PHE A 84 -13.31 4.69 -12.55
N CYS A 85 -13.03 5.62 -11.64
CA CYS A 85 -13.03 7.06 -11.92
C CYS A 85 -11.59 7.55 -12.05
N HIS A 86 -11.32 8.38 -13.06
CA HIS A 86 -9.98 8.84 -13.43
C HIS A 86 -9.90 10.37 -13.39
N THR A 87 -8.68 10.88 -13.25
CA THR A 87 -8.35 12.29 -13.46
C THR A 87 -7.09 12.43 -14.30
N ALA A 88 -6.98 13.53 -15.04
CA ALA A 88 -5.77 13.86 -15.80
C ALA A 88 -4.65 14.42 -14.90
N THR A 89 -4.93 14.76 -13.65
CA THR A 89 -4.01 15.35 -12.66
C THR A 89 -3.91 14.47 -11.42
N PRO A 90 -3.16 13.34 -11.50
CA PRO A 90 -3.14 12.32 -10.45
C PRO A 90 -2.53 12.78 -9.14
N THR A 91 -1.53 13.64 -9.17
CA THR A 91 -0.85 14.08 -7.95
C THR A 91 -0.29 15.51 -8.06
N GLY A 92 -0.09 16.11 -6.90
CA GLY A 92 0.55 17.42 -6.76
C GLY A 92 1.22 17.57 -5.40
N VAL A 93 1.98 18.63 -5.26
CA VAL A 93 2.51 19.10 -3.98
C VAL A 93 2.06 20.52 -3.75
N LEU A 94 1.74 20.83 -2.51
CA LEU A 94 1.45 22.20 -2.04
C LEU A 94 2.32 22.47 -0.82
N ARG A 95 3.12 23.53 -0.91
CA ARG A 95 4.03 23.98 0.16
C ARG A 95 3.32 25.02 1.06
N PRO A 96 3.80 25.22 2.29
CA PRO A 96 3.19 26.18 3.23
C PRO A 96 3.11 27.61 2.68
N ASP A 97 4.04 28.00 1.80
CA ASP A 97 4.09 29.32 1.16
C ASP A 97 3.12 29.49 -0.02
N GLY A 98 2.36 28.43 -0.36
CA GLY A 98 1.42 28.41 -1.48
C GLY A 98 2.05 28.01 -2.82
N THR A 99 3.37 27.87 -2.90
CA THR A 99 4.01 27.32 -4.11
C THR A 99 3.63 25.86 -4.29
N HIS A 100 3.42 25.42 -5.54
CA HIS A 100 2.95 24.09 -5.84
C HIS A 100 3.43 23.59 -7.22
N ALA A 101 3.41 22.27 -7.39
CA ALA A 101 3.58 21.62 -8.67
C ALA A 101 2.54 20.50 -8.83
N ILE A 102 2.05 20.34 -10.06
CA ILE A 102 1.05 19.31 -10.41
C ILE A 102 1.62 18.40 -11.49
N LEU A 103 1.58 17.08 -11.25
CA LEU A 103 1.85 16.09 -12.27
C LEU A 103 0.57 15.79 -13.05
N SER A 104 0.65 15.90 -14.37
CA SER A 104 -0.37 15.49 -15.33
C SER A 104 -0.04 14.13 -15.93
N MET A 105 -1.03 13.44 -16.49
CA MET A 105 -0.82 12.26 -17.34
C MET A 105 -0.31 12.63 -18.74
N ASP A 106 -0.21 13.92 -19.07
CA ASP A 106 0.33 14.43 -20.32
C ASP A 106 1.79 14.88 -20.13
N ARG A 107 2.72 14.13 -20.69
CA ARG A 107 4.16 14.37 -20.63
C ARG A 107 4.54 15.77 -21.16
N ALA A 108 3.98 16.20 -22.29
CA ALA A 108 4.32 17.50 -22.88
C ALA A 108 3.87 18.66 -21.99
N ARG A 109 2.70 18.51 -21.36
CA ARG A 109 2.20 19.46 -20.37
C ARG A 109 3.11 19.50 -19.13
N ASN A 110 3.57 18.36 -18.64
CA ASN A 110 4.51 18.29 -17.51
C ASN A 110 5.83 19.02 -17.84
N ILE A 111 6.40 18.77 -19.01
CA ILE A 111 7.65 19.43 -19.44
C ILE A 111 7.48 20.95 -19.43
N THR A 112 6.42 21.44 -20.05
CA THR A 112 6.13 22.89 -20.10
C THR A 112 5.90 23.47 -18.72
N HIS A 113 5.10 22.81 -17.89
CA HIS A 113 4.77 23.27 -16.54
C HIS A 113 6.02 23.32 -15.65
N PHE A 114 6.84 22.27 -15.68
CA PHE A 114 8.04 22.16 -14.83
C PHE A 114 9.16 23.12 -15.27
N ASP A 115 9.32 23.34 -16.58
CA ASP A 115 10.26 24.37 -17.07
C ASP A 115 9.78 25.80 -16.73
N ALA A 116 8.48 26.02 -16.57
CA ALA A 116 7.96 27.31 -16.11
C ALA A 116 8.23 27.55 -14.60
N ILE A 117 8.33 26.49 -13.77
CA ILE A 117 8.71 26.59 -12.36
C ILE A 117 10.22 26.86 -12.25
N ALA A 118 11.05 26.05 -12.93
CA ALA A 118 12.49 26.27 -13.00
C ALA A 118 13.04 25.77 -14.35
N GLU A 119 13.76 26.64 -15.05
CA GLU A 119 14.35 26.31 -16.35
C GLU A 119 15.22 25.05 -16.27
N GLY A 120 14.90 24.06 -17.10
CA GLY A 120 15.61 22.78 -17.20
C GLY A 120 14.95 21.63 -16.42
N ASP A 121 14.02 21.90 -15.49
CA ASP A 121 13.36 20.85 -14.70
C ASP A 121 12.41 19.99 -15.56
N GLY A 122 11.70 20.57 -16.52
CA GLY A 122 10.87 19.82 -17.47
C GLY A 122 11.70 18.89 -18.35
N LYS A 123 12.86 19.36 -18.85
CA LYS A 123 13.79 18.52 -19.60
C LYS A 123 14.42 17.43 -18.74
N ALA A 124 14.70 17.71 -17.47
CA ALA A 124 15.21 16.74 -16.52
C ALA A 124 14.16 15.63 -16.27
N PHE A 125 12.91 16.02 -16.07
CA PHE A 125 11.81 15.08 -15.91
C PHE A 125 11.64 14.17 -17.13
N ASP A 126 11.60 14.73 -18.34
CA ASP A 126 11.47 13.95 -19.58
C ASP A 126 12.61 12.93 -19.73
N ARG A 127 13.85 13.36 -19.50
CA ARG A 127 15.04 12.49 -19.52
C ARG A 127 14.92 11.33 -18.53
N GLU A 128 14.53 11.61 -17.29
CA GLU A 128 14.42 10.59 -16.24
C GLU A 128 13.29 9.59 -16.53
N MET A 129 12.13 10.07 -16.96
CA MET A 129 11.00 9.20 -17.35
C MET A 129 11.33 8.36 -18.59
N GLY A 130 12.01 8.94 -19.59
CA GLY A 130 12.49 8.21 -20.77
C GLY A 130 13.53 7.15 -20.40
N ARG A 131 14.45 7.47 -19.49
CA ARG A 131 15.45 6.52 -18.96
C ARG A 131 14.78 5.37 -18.20
N PHE A 132 13.79 5.67 -17.37
CA PHE A 132 13.03 4.65 -16.66
C PHE A 132 12.25 3.76 -17.63
N ALA A 133 11.56 4.33 -18.61
CA ALA A 133 10.83 3.58 -19.63
C ALA A 133 11.72 2.55 -20.35
N GLY A 134 12.98 2.92 -20.66
CA GLY A 134 13.98 2.01 -21.23
C GLY A 134 14.38 0.84 -20.32
N ASN A 135 14.18 0.96 -19.00
CA ASN A 135 14.49 -0.07 -18.01
C ASN A 135 13.24 -0.73 -17.42
N ALA A 136 12.04 -0.24 -17.70
CA ALA A 136 10.78 -0.61 -17.04
C ALA A 136 10.54 -2.13 -17.08
N SER A 137 10.75 -2.79 -18.22
CA SER A 137 10.56 -4.25 -18.33
C SER A 137 11.50 -5.05 -17.42
N PHE A 138 12.70 -4.57 -17.19
CA PHE A 138 13.65 -5.20 -16.26
C PHE A 138 13.26 -4.95 -14.81
N VAL A 139 12.97 -3.71 -14.46
CA VAL A 139 12.57 -3.31 -13.10
C VAL A 139 11.28 -4.01 -12.68
N PHE A 140 10.22 -3.93 -13.51
CA PHE A 140 8.96 -4.60 -13.22
C PHE A 140 9.06 -6.13 -13.28
N GLY A 141 9.97 -6.66 -14.10
CA GLY A 141 10.27 -8.10 -14.11
C GLY A 141 10.89 -8.61 -12.81
N LEU A 142 11.71 -7.80 -12.15
CA LEU A 142 12.27 -8.10 -10.83
C LEU A 142 11.22 -7.85 -9.72
N LEU A 143 10.52 -6.70 -9.76
CA LEU A 143 9.52 -6.35 -8.75
C LEU A 143 8.32 -7.30 -8.76
N GLY A 144 7.86 -7.74 -9.93
CA GLY A 144 6.65 -8.55 -10.09
C GLY A 144 6.89 -10.03 -10.42
N GLY A 145 8.13 -10.51 -10.44
CA GLY A 145 8.48 -11.90 -10.76
C GLY A 145 8.83 -12.75 -9.53
N ASN A 146 8.72 -14.07 -9.66
CA ASN A 146 9.28 -14.98 -8.66
C ASN A 146 10.81 -14.91 -8.69
N LEU A 147 11.43 -14.31 -7.67
CA LEU A 147 12.87 -14.04 -7.66
C LEU A 147 13.72 -15.31 -7.69
N TRP A 148 13.29 -16.37 -7.01
CA TRP A 148 13.90 -17.68 -7.03
C TRP A 148 13.31 -18.54 -8.16
N SER A 149 13.62 -18.17 -9.41
CA SER A 149 13.11 -18.86 -10.60
C SER A 149 14.10 -18.82 -11.77
N THR A 150 13.96 -19.78 -12.70
CA THR A 150 14.72 -19.78 -13.96
C THR A 150 14.38 -18.58 -14.86
N ALA A 151 13.16 -18.04 -14.73
CA ALA A 151 12.75 -16.84 -15.46
C ALA A 151 13.56 -15.61 -15.02
N THR A 152 13.73 -15.42 -13.71
CA THR A 152 14.55 -14.34 -13.16
C THR A 152 16.03 -14.52 -13.51
N ALA A 153 16.55 -15.76 -13.46
CA ALA A 153 17.94 -16.03 -13.91
C ALA A 153 18.13 -15.68 -15.39
N LYS A 154 17.17 -16.01 -16.26
CA LYS A 154 17.19 -15.63 -17.69
C LYS A 154 17.07 -14.12 -17.88
N LEU A 155 16.25 -13.43 -17.08
CA LEU A 155 16.09 -11.97 -17.10
C LEU A 155 17.44 -11.30 -16.79
N LEU A 156 18.11 -11.71 -15.70
CA LEU A 156 19.43 -11.21 -15.32
C LEU A 156 20.49 -11.53 -16.38
N GLY A 157 20.51 -12.74 -16.92
CA GLY A 157 21.42 -13.15 -17.99
C GLY A 157 21.26 -12.30 -19.26
N ARG A 158 20.01 -11.96 -19.62
CA ARG A 158 19.73 -11.06 -20.76
C ARG A 158 20.30 -9.67 -20.52
N GLU A 159 20.16 -9.13 -19.31
CA GLU A 159 20.69 -7.80 -18.96
C GLU A 159 22.22 -7.80 -18.91
N VAL A 160 22.86 -8.87 -18.42
CA VAL A 160 24.32 -9.05 -18.51
C VAL A 160 24.76 -9.05 -19.98
N TRP A 161 24.06 -9.78 -20.86
CA TRP A 161 24.37 -9.81 -22.28
C TRP A 161 24.20 -8.44 -22.96
N LYS A 162 23.13 -7.70 -22.61
CA LYS A 162 22.78 -6.38 -23.19
C LYS A 162 23.75 -5.27 -22.78
N ARG A 163 24.13 -5.18 -21.53
CA ARG A 163 24.89 -4.05 -20.95
C ARG A 163 26.25 -4.44 -20.33
N GLY A 164 26.61 -5.72 -20.37
CA GLY A 164 27.77 -6.28 -19.70
C GLY A 164 27.61 -6.35 -18.18
N LEU A 165 28.48 -7.09 -17.50
CA LEU A 165 28.47 -7.21 -16.05
C LEU A 165 28.70 -5.85 -15.37
N LYS A 166 29.64 -5.04 -15.86
CA LYS A 166 29.92 -3.69 -15.36
C LYS A 166 28.71 -2.76 -15.48
N GLY A 167 27.99 -2.82 -16.61
CA GLY A 167 26.77 -2.02 -16.81
C GLY A 167 25.61 -2.47 -15.91
N LEU A 168 25.46 -3.77 -15.63
CA LEU A 168 24.44 -4.27 -14.70
C LEU A 168 24.78 -3.89 -13.25
N THR A 169 26.04 -3.99 -12.84
CA THR A 169 26.45 -3.56 -11.49
C THR A 169 26.29 -2.05 -11.28
N ALA A 170 26.58 -1.24 -12.32
CA ALA A 170 26.34 0.19 -12.29
C ALA A 170 24.84 0.52 -12.14
N PHE A 171 23.97 -0.19 -12.87
CA PHE A 171 22.51 -0.06 -12.73
C PHE A 171 22.05 -0.33 -11.29
N PHE A 172 22.52 -1.42 -10.67
CA PHE A 172 22.17 -1.70 -9.27
C PHE A 172 22.76 -0.67 -8.30
N GLY A 173 23.97 -0.15 -8.56
CA GLY A 173 24.54 0.93 -7.77
C GLY A 173 23.66 2.20 -7.78
N GLU A 174 23.14 2.55 -8.97
CA GLU A 174 22.21 3.69 -9.11
C GLU A 174 20.83 3.39 -8.47
N ALA A 175 20.33 2.16 -8.61
CA ALA A 175 19.06 1.74 -8.02
C ALA A 175 19.11 1.76 -6.48
N LEU A 176 20.28 1.61 -5.86
CA LEU A 176 20.48 1.70 -4.42
C LEU A 176 20.54 3.14 -3.88
N ALA A 177 20.60 4.15 -4.76
CA ALA A 177 20.70 5.55 -4.35
C ALA A 177 19.50 5.98 -3.49
N PRO A 178 19.73 6.88 -2.50
CA PRO A 178 18.65 7.54 -1.77
C PRO A 178 17.94 8.58 -2.64
N ALA A 179 16.64 8.76 -2.40
CA ALA A 179 15.82 9.73 -3.13
C ALA A 179 16.33 11.16 -2.96
N ARG A 180 16.84 11.54 -1.77
CA ARG A 180 17.41 12.86 -1.54
C ARG A 180 18.47 13.20 -2.60
N GLY A 181 19.53 12.43 -2.70
CA GLY A 181 20.62 12.71 -3.64
C GLY A 181 20.15 12.69 -5.10
N TYR A 182 19.23 11.78 -5.44
CA TYR A 182 18.61 11.74 -6.76
C TYR A 182 17.83 13.03 -7.07
N LEU A 183 16.95 13.47 -6.17
CA LEU A 183 16.09 14.64 -6.39
C LEU A 183 16.91 15.94 -6.43
N GLU A 184 17.90 16.10 -5.54
CA GLU A 184 18.79 17.27 -5.51
C GLU A 184 19.65 17.40 -6.76
N THR A 185 20.11 16.28 -7.33
CA THR A 185 20.92 16.29 -8.55
C THR A 185 20.10 16.39 -9.82
N THR A 186 18.82 16.01 -9.78
CA THR A 186 17.95 15.98 -10.95
C THR A 186 17.19 17.28 -11.13
N TYR A 187 16.59 17.83 -10.05
CA TYR A 187 15.70 18.99 -10.11
C TYR A 187 16.29 20.21 -9.40
N ARG A 188 16.01 21.37 -9.95
CA ARG A 188 16.45 22.67 -9.41
C ARG A 188 15.43 23.22 -8.40
N SER A 189 14.14 23.05 -8.68
CA SER A 189 13.05 23.60 -7.87
C SER A 189 12.71 22.71 -6.67
N GLU A 190 12.38 23.35 -5.55
CA GLU A 190 11.87 22.65 -4.36
C GLU A 190 10.48 22.07 -4.59
N GLU A 191 9.70 22.68 -5.48
CA GLU A 191 8.38 22.18 -5.87
C GLU A 191 8.50 20.77 -6.49
N LEU A 192 9.42 20.55 -7.42
CA LEU A 192 9.61 19.23 -8.03
C LEU A 192 10.24 18.24 -7.07
N ARG A 193 11.21 18.66 -6.25
CA ARG A 193 11.74 17.81 -5.19
C ARG A 193 10.65 17.39 -4.23
N GLY A 194 9.80 18.36 -3.80
CA GLY A 194 8.64 18.12 -2.94
C GLY A 194 7.51 17.32 -3.62
N LEU A 195 7.36 17.38 -4.94
CA LEU A 195 6.39 16.60 -5.70
C LEU A 195 6.72 15.10 -5.65
N PHE A 196 8.00 14.74 -5.72
CA PHE A 196 8.42 13.34 -5.81
C PHE A 196 8.85 12.73 -4.47
N ALA A 197 9.41 13.51 -3.54
CA ALA A 197 9.92 12.99 -2.27
C ALA A 197 8.88 12.23 -1.43
N PRO A 198 7.61 12.69 -1.28
CA PRO A 198 6.60 11.97 -0.50
C PRO A 198 6.30 10.56 -1.01
N TRP A 199 6.52 10.28 -2.29
CA TRP A 199 6.27 8.96 -2.86
C TRP A 199 7.22 7.88 -2.34
N ALA A 200 8.39 8.25 -1.79
CA ALA A 200 9.22 7.32 -1.03
C ALA A 200 8.49 6.81 0.23
N LEU A 201 7.73 7.68 0.91
CA LEU A 201 6.94 7.32 2.10
C LEU A 201 5.85 6.29 1.77
N HIS A 202 5.23 6.39 0.60
CA HIS A 202 4.24 5.41 0.12
C HIS A 202 4.83 4.03 -0.20
N CYS A 203 6.17 3.91 -0.20
CA CYS A 203 6.90 2.64 -0.26
C CYS A 203 7.41 2.17 1.10
N GLY A 204 7.06 2.87 2.19
CA GLY A 204 7.57 2.59 3.54
C GLY A 204 9.01 3.03 3.79
N LEU A 205 9.54 3.96 2.95
CA LEU A 205 10.92 4.44 2.96
C LEU A 205 10.97 5.93 3.28
N GLY A 206 12.05 6.39 3.88
CA GLY A 206 12.38 7.82 3.92
C GLY A 206 13.23 8.25 2.73
N PRO A 207 13.37 9.56 2.46
CA PRO A 207 14.20 10.05 1.36
C PRO A 207 15.67 9.64 1.42
N GLU A 208 16.20 9.35 2.60
CA GLU A 208 17.59 8.89 2.85
C GLU A 208 17.74 7.37 2.81
N SER A 209 16.66 6.63 2.68
CA SER A 209 16.70 5.17 2.64
C SER A 209 17.38 4.66 1.37
N ALA A 210 18.16 3.58 1.48
CA ALA A 210 18.70 2.90 0.31
C ALA A 210 17.55 2.50 -0.63
N TYR A 211 17.77 2.57 -1.94
CA TYR A 211 16.85 2.31 -3.07
C TYR A 211 15.57 3.17 -3.12
N SER A 212 15.41 4.16 -2.25
CA SER A 212 14.24 5.05 -2.29
C SER A 212 14.16 5.87 -3.58
N ALA A 213 15.30 6.19 -4.22
CA ALA A 213 15.32 6.83 -5.54
C ALA A 213 14.63 5.98 -6.61
N GLU A 214 14.94 4.68 -6.65
CA GLU A 214 14.35 3.78 -7.66
C GLU A 214 12.85 3.59 -7.40
N MET A 215 12.42 3.46 -6.14
CA MET A 215 11.01 3.36 -5.79
C MET A 215 10.24 4.64 -6.12
N THR A 216 10.85 5.81 -5.90
CA THR A 216 10.27 7.10 -6.33
C THR A 216 10.09 7.18 -7.84
N ARG A 217 11.08 6.71 -8.64
CA ARG A 217 10.95 6.61 -10.11
C ARG A 217 9.85 5.66 -10.54
N VAL A 218 9.78 4.46 -9.93
CA VAL A 218 8.75 3.44 -10.19
C VAL A 218 7.36 4.04 -10.00
N ILE A 219 7.11 4.69 -8.85
CA ILE A 219 5.81 5.26 -8.55
C ILE A 219 5.53 6.47 -9.45
N GLY A 220 6.47 7.39 -9.63
CA GLY A 220 6.31 8.54 -10.51
C GLY A 220 5.95 8.14 -11.94
N PHE A 221 6.63 7.14 -12.50
CA PHE A 221 6.33 6.57 -13.81
C PHE A 221 4.94 5.92 -13.87
N ALA A 222 4.57 5.12 -12.85
CA ALA A 222 3.27 4.47 -12.81
C ALA A 222 2.11 5.48 -12.73
N ILE A 223 2.27 6.54 -11.93
CA ILE A 223 1.27 7.60 -11.76
C ILE A 223 1.12 8.44 -13.03
N GLU A 224 2.21 8.80 -13.70
CA GLU A 224 2.13 9.51 -14.98
C GLU A 224 1.42 8.65 -16.05
N ALA A 225 1.73 7.35 -16.09
CA ALA A 225 1.19 6.45 -17.11
C ALA A 225 -0.28 6.04 -16.87
N ALA A 226 -0.70 5.84 -15.63
CA ALA A 226 -2.01 5.27 -15.28
C ALA A 226 -2.86 6.15 -14.35
N GLY A 227 -2.33 7.26 -13.88
CA GLY A 227 -3.02 8.16 -12.96
C GLY A 227 -3.13 7.60 -11.53
N CYS A 228 -4.07 8.16 -10.78
CA CYS A 228 -4.47 7.69 -9.45
C CYS A 228 -5.98 7.37 -9.45
N PRO A 229 -6.44 6.35 -10.20
CA PRO A 229 -7.84 6.01 -10.29
C PRO A 229 -8.37 5.49 -8.95
N ILE A 230 -9.64 5.77 -8.68
CA ILE A 230 -10.40 5.24 -7.56
C ILE A 230 -11.53 4.34 -8.06
N VAL A 231 -11.99 3.41 -7.22
CA VAL A 231 -13.17 2.60 -7.55
C VAL A 231 -14.43 3.47 -7.43
N LYS A 232 -15.26 3.51 -8.49
CA LYS A 232 -16.54 4.21 -8.48
C LYS A 232 -17.46 3.66 -7.39
N GLY A 233 -18.04 4.53 -6.58
CA GLY A 233 -18.88 4.18 -5.44
C GLY A 233 -18.11 3.63 -4.22
N GLY A 234 -16.80 3.37 -4.32
CA GLY A 234 -15.98 2.89 -3.22
C GLY A 234 -15.27 1.57 -3.46
N ALA A 235 -14.22 1.33 -2.69
CA ALA A 235 -13.43 0.10 -2.75
C ALA A 235 -14.27 -1.17 -2.54
N ASP A 236 -15.39 -1.08 -1.82
CA ASP A 236 -16.33 -2.19 -1.61
C ASP A 236 -16.89 -2.72 -2.93
N ASN A 237 -17.04 -1.91 -3.99
CA ASN A 237 -17.48 -2.38 -5.29
C ASN A 237 -16.46 -3.32 -5.97
N LEU A 238 -15.16 -3.12 -5.72
CA LEU A 238 -14.13 -4.08 -6.12
C LEU A 238 -14.27 -5.41 -5.34
N LEU A 239 -14.57 -5.32 -4.04
CA LEU A 239 -14.76 -6.51 -3.19
C LEU A 239 -15.99 -7.32 -3.63
N ILE A 240 -17.10 -6.64 -3.95
CA ILE A 240 -18.32 -7.26 -4.49
C ILE A 240 -18.02 -7.95 -5.83
N ALA A 241 -17.24 -7.32 -6.71
CA ALA A 241 -16.87 -7.92 -7.98
C ALA A 241 -16.00 -9.18 -7.79
N PHE A 242 -15.04 -9.16 -6.86
CA PHE A 242 -14.25 -10.35 -6.49
C PHE A 242 -15.11 -11.46 -5.88
N GLU A 243 -16.02 -11.13 -4.95
CA GLU A 243 -16.91 -12.11 -4.33
C GLU A 243 -17.77 -12.82 -5.37
N ARG A 244 -18.40 -12.06 -6.27
CA ARG A 244 -19.17 -12.62 -7.39
C ARG A 244 -18.30 -13.52 -8.27
N LEU A 245 -17.10 -13.06 -8.63
CA LEU A 245 -16.19 -13.85 -9.48
C LEU A 245 -15.80 -15.17 -8.81
N ILE A 246 -15.39 -15.12 -7.54
CA ILE A 246 -15.00 -16.33 -6.79
C ILE A 246 -16.17 -17.31 -6.66
N THR A 247 -17.37 -16.80 -6.36
CA THR A 247 -18.58 -17.63 -6.21
C THR A 247 -19.01 -18.26 -7.54
N ASP A 248 -19.00 -17.51 -8.63
CA ASP A 248 -19.32 -18.02 -9.97
C ASP A 248 -18.36 -19.12 -10.42
N GLN A 249 -17.13 -19.11 -9.92
CA GLN A 249 -16.12 -20.15 -10.16
C GLN A 249 -16.24 -21.37 -9.20
N GLY A 250 -17.28 -21.42 -8.36
CA GLY A 250 -17.51 -22.50 -7.40
C GLY A 250 -16.69 -22.39 -6.10
N GLY A 251 -16.02 -21.26 -5.86
CA GLY A 251 -15.42 -20.92 -4.58
C GLY A 251 -16.45 -20.47 -3.55
N SER A 252 -16.04 -20.37 -2.30
CA SER A 252 -16.88 -19.87 -1.21
C SER A 252 -16.09 -18.96 -0.26
N ILE A 253 -16.80 -18.03 0.37
CA ILE A 253 -16.24 -17.07 1.34
C ILE A 253 -17.02 -17.24 2.65
N MET A 254 -16.28 -17.43 3.73
CA MET A 254 -16.85 -17.51 5.08
C MET A 254 -16.33 -16.33 5.91
N ARG A 255 -17.24 -15.46 6.31
CA ARG A 255 -17.01 -14.32 7.22
C ARG A 255 -17.20 -14.76 8.66
N ASN A 256 -16.73 -13.96 9.61
CA ASN A 256 -16.74 -14.28 11.05
C ASN A 256 -16.10 -15.65 11.35
N ALA A 257 -15.06 -15.99 10.55
CA ALA A 257 -14.36 -17.26 10.59
C ALA A 257 -12.90 -17.01 11.01
N ASP A 258 -12.69 -16.71 12.31
CA ASP A 258 -11.34 -16.52 12.85
C ASP A 258 -10.64 -17.88 12.93
N VAL A 259 -9.54 -18.01 12.20
CA VAL A 259 -8.70 -19.22 12.22
C VAL A 259 -7.83 -19.19 13.47
N ASN A 260 -7.98 -20.19 14.33
CA ASN A 260 -7.18 -20.34 15.54
C ASN A 260 -5.83 -20.98 15.23
N HIS A 261 -5.81 -22.07 14.47
CA HIS A 261 -4.57 -22.70 14.03
C HIS A 261 -4.69 -23.42 12.68
N ILE A 262 -3.56 -23.69 12.06
CA ILE A 262 -3.42 -24.48 10.85
C ILE A 262 -3.10 -25.92 11.25
N ASP A 263 -3.93 -26.85 10.78
CA ASP A 263 -3.81 -28.28 11.09
C ASP A 263 -2.73 -28.90 10.21
N VAL A 264 -1.71 -29.48 10.83
CA VAL A 264 -0.63 -30.22 10.17
C VAL A 264 -0.83 -31.71 10.45
N ASP A 265 -0.91 -32.51 9.41
CA ASP A 265 -1.11 -33.95 9.53
C ASP A 265 0.17 -34.70 9.96
N ALA A 266 0.04 -36.00 10.19
CA ALA A 266 1.17 -36.86 10.62
C ALA A 266 2.30 -36.95 9.58
N SER A 267 2.06 -36.55 8.32
CA SER A 267 3.08 -36.48 7.27
C SER A 267 3.84 -35.15 7.25
N GLY A 268 3.45 -34.18 8.10
CA GLY A 268 4.01 -32.83 8.12
C GLY A 268 3.41 -31.90 7.06
N LYS A 269 2.24 -32.23 6.48
CA LYS A 269 1.55 -31.43 5.48
C LYS A 269 0.39 -30.64 6.11
N ALA A 270 0.20 -29.39 5.68
CA ALA A 270 -1.00 -28.61 6.03
C ALA A 270 -2.24 -29.27 5.42
N ALA A 271 -3.14 -29.75 6.27
CA ALA A 271 -4.32 -30.52 5.91
C ALA A 271 -5.63 -29.74 6.07
N GLY A 272 -5.59 -28.57 6.72
CA GLY A 272 -6.75 -27.75 7.00
C GLY A 272 -6.50 -26.70 8.05
N VAL A 273 -7.58 -26.23 8.66
CA VAL A 273 -7.55 -25.24 9.74
C VAL A 273 -8.61 -25.55 10.79
N THR A 274 -8.35 -25.13 12.03
CA THR A 274 -9.34 -25.11 13.11
C THR A 274 -9.71 -23.67 13.43
N LEU A 275 -11.00 -23.36 13.42
CA LEU A 275 -11.53 -22.04 13.75
C LEU A 275 -11.55 -21.82 15.28
N ALA A 276 -11.74 -20.58 15.70
CA ALA A 276 -11.80 -20.19 17.12
C ALA A 276 -12.99 -20.86 17.88
N ASP A 277 -14.07 -21.22 17.18
CA ASP A 277 -15.20 -21.98 17.72
C ASP A 277 -14.95 -23.49 17.80
N GLY A 278 -13.78 -23.97 17.42
CA GLY A 278 -13.39 -25.37 17.41
C GLY A 278 -13.77 -26.13 16.13
N LYS A 279 -14.42 -25.51 15.17
CA LYS A 279 -14.79 -26.15 13.91
C LYS A 279 -13.56 -26.42 13.06
N GLN A 280 -13.42 -27.68 12.63
CA GLN A 280 -12.35 -28.11 11.73
C GLN A 280 -12.79 -28.06 10.27
N LEU A 281 -11.92 -27.51 9.41
CA LEU A 281 -12.12 -27.41 7.96
C LEU A 281 -10.91 -28.05 7.26
N ARG A 282 -11.14 -29.02 6.39
CA ARG A 282 -10.09 -29.73 5.66
C ARG A 282 -9.83 -29.11 4.30
N ALA A 283 -8.59 -29.19 3.84
CA ALA A 283 -8.15 -28.80 2.49
C ALA A 283 -7.46 -29.99 1.80
N VAL A 284 -7.78 -30.25 0.54
CA VAL A 284 -7.23 -31.39 -0.23
C VAL A 284 -5.76 -31.13 -0.61
N GLN A 285 -5.46 -29.92 -1.10
CA GLN A 285 -4.14 -29.57 -1.64
C GLN A 285 -3.29 -28.75 -0.65
N GLY A 286 -3.90 -27.85 0.13
CA GLY A 286 -3.17 -27.11 1.14
C GLY A 286 -3.86 -25.84 1.62
N VAL A 287 -3.10 -25.07 2.42
CA VAL A 287 -3.53 -23.82 3.06
C VAL A 287 -2.67 -22.67 2.55
N ILE A 288 -3.31 -21.53 2.28
CA ILE A 288 -2.65 -20.29 1.88
C ILE A 288 -2.92 -19.25 2.96
N ALA A 289 -1.89 -18.76 3.64
CA ALA A 289 -2.01 -17.78 4.71
C ALA A 289 -1.65 -16.38 4.20
N SER A 290 -2.63 -15.46 4.20
CA SER A 290 -2.46 -14.06 3.84
C SER A 290 -2.38 -13.20 5.11
N VAL A 291 -1.31 -13.39 5.87
CA VAL A 291 -1.11 -12.78 7.19
C VAL A 291 0.34 -12.32 7.37
N THR A 292 0.65 -11.63 8.47
CA THR A 292 2.05 -11.30 8.82
C THR A 292 2.81 -12.52 9.34
N PRO A 293 4.17 -12.52 9.31
CA PRO A 293 4.97 -13.65 9.77
C PRO A 293 4.68 -14.08 11.21
N HIS A 294 4.56 -13.14 12.16
CA HIS A 294 4.24 -13.47 13.55
C HIS A 294 2.85 -14.11 13.67
N GLN A 295 1.86 -13.60 12.91
CA GLN A 295 0.54 -14.26 12.86
C GLN A 295 0.63 -15.70 12.33
N LEU A 296 1.44 -15.93 11.29
CA LEU A 296 1.58 -17.26 10.72
C LEU A 296 2.31 -18.22 11.66
N TYR A 297 3.50 -17.84 12.11
CA TYR A 297 4.40 -18.78 12.77
C TYR A 297 4.21 -18.87 14.29
N GLU A 298 3.85 -17.77 14.96
CA GLU A 298 3.68 -17.72 16.41
C GLU A 298 2.23 -17.97 16.85
N ARG A 299 1.23 -17.61 16.02
CA ARG A 299 -0.18 -17.85 16.34
C ARG A 299 -0.74 -19.07 15.61
N LEU A 300 -0.75 -19.04 14.28
CA LEU A 300 -1.46 -20.08 13.49
C LEU A 300 -0.74 -21.43 13.47
N LEU A 301 0.55 -21.47 13.69
CA LEU A 301 1.35 -22.72 13.79
C LEU A 301 1.75 -23.08 15.23
N SER A 302 1.35 -22.30 16.24
CA SER A 302 1.75 -22.51 17.66
C SER A 302 1.37 -23.88 18.23
N ALA A 303 0.23 -24.43 17.79
CA ALA A 303 -0.28 -25.73 18.22
C ALA A 303 0.26 -26.91 17.39
N SER A 304 1.06 -26.65 16.34
CA SER A 304 1.62 -27.74 15.52
C SER A 304 2.75 -28.44 16.29
N SER A 305 2.81 -29.75 16.15
CA SER A 305 3.89 -30.57 16.71
C SER A 305 5.25 -30.33 15.99
N THR A 306 5.25 -29.55 14.91
CA THR A 306 6.43 -29.27 14.10
C THR A 306 7.18 -28.09 14.70
N SER A 307 8.40 -28.33 15.21
CA SER A 307 9.27 -27.25 15.68
C SER A 307 9.66 -26.32 14.53
N LEU A 308 9.66 -25.01 14.79
CA LEU A 308 10.11 -24.03 13.80
C LEU A 308 11.60 -24.27 13.48
N PRO A 309 11.98 -24.35 12.20
CA PRO A 309 13.40 -24.41 11.82
C PRO A 309 14.18 -23.19 12.33
N GLN A 310 15.44 -23.39 12.71
CA GLN A 310 16.28 -22.31 13.22
C GLN A 310 16.28 -21.05 12.32
N PRO A 311 16.40 -21.12 10.98
CA PRO A 311 16.36 -19.92 10.12
C PRO A 311 15.02 -19.16 10.17
N VAL A 312 13.90 -19.83 10.48
CA VAL A 312 12.59 -19.18 10.66
C VAL A 312 12.52 -18.49 12.02
N GLN A 313 13.04 -19.14 13.09
CA GLN A 313 13.13 -18.52 14.42
C GLN A 313 13.99 -17.26 14.40
N GLU A 314 15.16 -17.30 13.77
CA GLU A 314 16.05 -16.14 13.58
C GLU A 314 15.38 -15.04 12.77
N GLY A 315 14.64 -15.44 11.70
CA GLY A 315 13.85 -14.53 10.87
C GLY A 315 12.79 -13.81 11.68
N LEU A 316 12.02 -14.50 12.52
CA LEU A 316 11.00 -13.92 13.39
C LEU A 316 11.62 -12.97 14.42
N ALA A 317 12.68 -13.40 15.11
CA ALA A 317 13.35 -12.59 16.13
C ALA A 317 13.93 -11.28 15.57
N SER A 318 14.32 -11.27 14.30
CA SER A 318 14.87 -10.09 13.62
C SER A 318 13.85 -9.32 12.78
N TYR A 319 12.61 -9.80 12.62
CA TYR A 319 11.59 -9.18 11.79
C TYR A 319 11.10 -7.86 12.39
N ARG A 320 11.18 -6.82 11.61
CA ARG A 320 10.77 -5.46 12.01
C ARG A 320 9.51 -5.05 11.26
N TYR A 321 8.65 -4.32 11.93
CA TYR A 321 7.54 -3.60 11.31
C TYR A 321 7.95 -2.16 11.01
N GLY A 322 7.33 -1.56 10.00
CA GLY A 322 7.56 -0.19 9.57
C GLY A 322 6.90 0.85 10.49
N LYS A 323 6.89 2.10 10.04
CA LYS A 323 6.12 3.18 10.66
C LYS A 323 4.62 2.90 10.58
N GLY A 324 3.86 3.44 11.51
CA GLY A 324 2.41 3.47 11.43
C GLY A 324 1.92 4.51 10.43
N ASN A 325 0.66 4.37 10.07
CA ASN A 325 -0.08 5.39 9.33
C ASN A 325 -1.22 5.92 10.20
N MET A 326 -1.62 7.16 9.97
CA MET A 326 -2.84 7.75 10.50
C MET A 326 -3.76 8.09 9.33
N GLN A 327 -5.07 7.88 9.50
CA GLN A 327 -6.09 8.24 8.53
C GLN A 327 -7.02 9.29 9.13
N ILE A 328 -7.33 10.34 8.35
CA ILE A 328 -8.28 11.37 8.77
C ILE A 328 -9.27 11.61 7.63
N HIS A 329 -10.53 11.70 7.96
CA HIS A 329 -11.62 11.85 6.99
C HIS A 329 -12.50 13.04 7.37
N TYR A 330 -12.93 13.78 6.34
CA TYR A 330 -13.84 14.91 6.51
C TYR A 330 -15.07 14.74 5.63
N ALA A 331 -16.24 14.94 6.22
CA ALA A 331 -17.47 15.28 5.50
C ALA A 331 -17.55 16.81 5.39
N LEU A 332 -17.74 17.30 4.16
CA LEU A 332 -17.79 18.72 3.84
C LEU A 332 -19.11 19.07 3.18
N LYS A 333 -19.70 20.24 3.50
CA LYS A 333 -20.93 20.71 2.84
C LYS A 333 -20.71 21.26 1.43
N ALA A 334 -19.45 21.50 1.04
CA ALA A 334 -19.05 21.99 -0.28
C ALA A 334 -17.59 21.58 -0.57
N ALA A 335 -17.16 21.70 -1.82
CA ALA A 335 -15.77 21.46 -2.21
C ALA A 335 -14.82 22.48 -1.56
N PRO A 336 -13.57 22.06 -1.21
CA PRO A 336 -12.56 22.95 -0.69
C PRO A 336 -12.11 23.96 -1.75
N ARG A 337 -11.93 25.23 -1.36
CA ARG A 337 -11.30 26.27 -2.17
C ARG A 337 -9.86 26.44 -1.74
N TRP A 338 -8.94 25.96 -2.56
CA TRP A 338 -7.51 26.07 -2.30
C TRP A 338 -7.02 27.49 -2.54
N ARG A 339 -6.33 28.08 -1.56
CA ARG A 339 -5.79 29.46 -1.66
C ARG A 339 -4.77 29.61 -2.78
N ALA A 340 -3.99 28.56 -3.04
CA ALA A 340 -2.90 28.60 -4.00
C ALA A 340 -3.34 28.47 -5.47
N GLY A 341 -4.58 28.00 -5.74
CA GLY A 341 -5.11 27.93 -7.10
C GLY A 341 -6.28 26.93 -7.21
N GLU A 342 -7.23 27.25 -8.10
CA GLU A 342 -8.42 26.42 -8.36
C GLU A 342 -8.04 25.06 -8.98
N GLU A 343 -6.94 24.99 -9.73
CA GLU A 343 -6.43 23.77 -10.36
C GLU A 343 -6.14 22.65 -9.35
N LEU A 344 -5.82 22.99 -8.10
CA LEU A 344 -5.59 22.02 -7.04
C LEU A 344 -6.84 21.21 -6.67
N SER A 345 -8.03 21.74 -6.93
CA SER A 345 -9.30 21.03 -6.69
C SER A 345 -9.51 19.80 -7.59
N LYS A 346 -8.77 19.71 -8.70
CA LYS A 346 -8.83 18.60 -9.67
C LYS A 346 -7.76 17.54 -9.43
N VAL A 347 -6.83 17.78 -8.49
CA VAL A 347 -5.75 16.85 -8.16
C VAL A 347 -6.30 15.71 -7.30
N ALA A 348 -6.07 14.45 -7.72
CA ALA A 348 -6.58 13.30 -6.97
C ALA A 348 -5.91 13.18 -5.60
N LEU A 349 -4.58 13.26 -5.54
CA LEU A 349 -3.77 13.20 -4.32
C LEU A 349 -2.82 14.39 -4.25
N LEU A 350 -3.02 15.25 -3.27
CA LEU A 350 -2.20 16.43 -3.02
C LEU A 350 -1.35 16.23 -1.76
N HIS A 351 -0.03 16.29 -1.87
CA HIS A 351 0.84 16.26 -0.70
C HIS A 351 1.03 17.66 -0.13
N LEU A 352 0.73 17.83 1.15
CA LEU A 352 1.07 19.01 1.92
C LEU A 352 2.40 18.75 2.63
N THR A 353 3.43 19.51 2.28
CA THR A 353 4.79 19.37 2.86
C THR A 353 5.64 20.62 2.60
N PRO A 354 6.58 20.98 3.50
CA PRO A 354 7.54 22.06 3.25
C PRO A 354 8.51 21.81 2.08
N GLY A 355 8.52 20.61 1.51
CA GLY A 355 9.46 20.19 0.47
C GLY A 355 10.31 19.00 0.91
N LEU A 356 11.40 18.73 0.19
CA LEU A 356 12.26 17.55 0.44
C LEU A 356 12.76 17.46 1.89
N ASP A 357 13.23 18.58 2.44
CA ASP A 357 13.72 18.63 3.83
C ASP A 357 12.61 18.39 4.86
N GLY A 358 11.39 18.87 4.58
CA GLY A 358 10.23 18.62 5.43
C GLY A 358 9.84 17.14 5.43
N VAL A 359 9.81 16.50 4.27
CA VAL A 359 9.56 15.05 4.13
C VAL A 359 10.60 14.24 4.90
N SER A 360 11.87 14.59 4.76
CA SER A 360 12.97 13.93 5.46
C SER A 360 12.88 14.07 6.98
N ARG A 361 12.58 15.28 7.46
CA ARG A 361 12.41 15.56 8.89
C ARG A 361 11.26 14.77 9.48
N SER A 362 10.08 14.84 8.86
CA SER A 362 8.88 14.10 9.27
C SER A 362 9.17 12.60 9.37
N ALA A 363 9.77 12.01 8.32
CA ALA A 363 10.15 10.61 8.30
C ALA A 363 11.12 10.24 9.44
N ASN A 364 12.14 11.05 9.68
CA ASN A 364 13.13 10.80 10.73
C ASN A 364 12.54 10.95 12.15
N GLU A 365 11.70 11.94 12.38
CA GLU A 365 11.00 12.13 13.64
C GLU A 365 10.16 10.90 13.98
N ALA A 366 9.36 10.41 13.03
CA ALA A 366 8.55 9.20 13.20
C ALA A 366 9.39 7.93 13.43
N GLU A 367 10.52 7.75 12.71
CA GLU A 367 11.45 6.63 12.94
C GLU A 367 12.03 6.63 14.36
N ARG A 368 12.24 7.81 14.94
CA ARG A 368 12.70 7.97 16.32
C ARG A 368 11.61 7.79 17.36
N GLY A 369 10.35 7.62 16.93
CA GLY A 369 9.19 7.49 17.81
C GLY A 369 8.58 8.83 18.22
N LEU A 370 8.90 9.92 17.54
CA LEU A 370 8.34 11.24 17.80
C LEU A 370 7.13 11.51 16.90
N LEU A 371 6.13 12.18 17.43
CA LEU A 371 5.07 12.78 16.61
C LEU A 371 5.70 13.89 15.77
N PRO A 372 5.62 13.88 14.43
CA PRO A 372 6.22 14.91 13.60
C PRO A 372 5.69 16.31 13.92
N ALA A 373 6.60 17.28 13.99
CA ALA A 373 6.23 18.68 14.21
C ALA A 373 5.46 19.24 13.01
N GLU A 374 5.94 18.92 11.80
CA GLU A 374 5.32 19.27 10.51
C GLU A 374 5.16 17.97 9.69
N PRO A 375 4.08 17.20 9.90
CA PRO A 375 3.90 15.94 9.21
C PRO A 375 3.70 16.13 7.70
N THR A 376 4.19 15.19 6.90
CA THR A 376 3.81 15.09 5.48
C THR A 376 2.41 14.50 5.40
N VAL A 377 1.49 15.20 4.74
CA VAL A 377 0.09 14.79 4.63
C VAL A 377 -0.29 14.58 3.18
N CYS A 378 -0.80 13.40 2.85
CA CYS A 378 -1.43 13.12 1.56
C CYS A 378 -2.92 13.39 1.67
N VAL A 379 -3.43 14.35 0.89
CA VAL A 379 -4.84 14.75 0.85
C VAL A 379 -5.47 14.23 -0.42
N GLY A 380 -6.37 13.28 -0.31
CA GLY A 380 -7.20 12.79 -1.39
C GLY A 380 -8.51 13.58 -1.50
N GLN A 381 -8.97 13.78 -2.73
CA GLN A 381 -10.23 14.49 -3.05
C GLN A 381 -11.17 13.55 -3.85
N PRO A 382 -11.69 12.46 -3.24
CA PRO A 382 -12.44 11.44 -3.99
C PRO A 382 -13.65 11.97 -4.71
N THR A 383 -14.36 12.96 -4.15
CA THR A 383 -15.56 13.56 -4.76
C THR A 383 -15.28 14.39 -6.02
N SER A 384 -14.03 14.81 -6.23
CA SER A 384 -13.64 15.46 -7.49
C SER A 384 -13.58 14.46 -8.67
N LEU A 385 -13.41 13.17 -8.37
CA LEU A 385 -13.38 12.08 -9.35
C LEU A 385 -14.75 11.38 -9.41
N ASP A 386 -15.37 11.17 -8.25
CA ASP A 386 -16.60 10.40 -8.07
C ASP A 386 -17.58 11.18 -7.16
N PRO A 387 -18.42 12.06 -7.73
CA PRO A 387 -19.40 12.84 -6.96
C PRO A 387 -20.40 11.99 -6.17
N SER A 388 -20.60 10.72 -6.55
CA SER A 388 -21.53 9.81 -5.84
C SER A 388 -21.12 9.47 -4.41
N ARG A 389 -19.91 9.87 -3.99
CA ARG A 389 -19.36 9.62 -2.64
C ARG A 389 -19.96 10.53 -1.56
N ALA A 390 -20.68 11.56 -1.92
CA ALA A 390 -21.30 12.52 -1.01
C ALA A 390 -22.65 13.00 -1.56
N PRO A 391 -23.52 13.61 -0.75
CA PRO A 391 -24.72 14.28 -1.24
C PRO A 391 -24.40 15.39 -2.24
N ASP A 392 -25.37 15.75 -3.10
CA ASP A 392 -25.20 16.78 -4.13
C ASP A 392 -24.61 18.08 -3.58
N GLY A 393 -23.53 18.55 -4.21
CA GLY A 393 -22.79 19.75 -3.80
C GLY A 393 -21.87 19.59 -2.59
N ALA A 394 -21.97 18.48 -1.87
CA ALA A 394 -21.09 18.14 -0.77
C ALA A 394 -19.78 17.48 -1.25
N ALA A 395 -18.82 17.34 -0.34
CA ALA A 395 -17.53 16.72 -0.66
C ALA A 395 -16.99 15.90 0.51
N ILE A 396 -15.98 15.08 0.24
CA ILE A 396 -15.17 14.41 1.26
C ILE A 396 -13.69 14.71 1.03
N LEU A 397 -12.93 14.74 2.13
CA LEU A 397 -11.48 14.62 2.09
C LEU A 397 -11.07 13.30 2.74
N TRP A 398 -10.07 12.67 2.14
CA TRP A 398 -9.37 11.50 2.62
C TRP A 398 -7.91 11.89 2.88
N LEU A 399 -7.43 11.73 4.11
CA LEU A 399 -6.06 12.08 4.46
C LEU A 399 -5.31 10.86 4.93
N GLN A 400 -4.06 10.74 4.48
CA GLN A 400 -3.08 9.79 4.99
C GLN A 400 -1.87 10.54 5.53
N VAL A 401 -1.47 10.21 6.76
CA VAL A 401 -0.20 10.64 7.35
C VAL A 401 0.71 9.41 7.40
N PRO A 402 1.64 9.25 6.43
CA PRO A 402 2.44 8.04 6.28
C PRO A 402 3.53 7.90 7.34
N ASP A 403 3.89 8.99 7.99
CA ASP A 403 4.94 9.07 9.01
C ASP A 403 4.33 9.25 10.40
N THR A 404 3.89 8.14 10.99
CA THR A 404 3.29 8.15 12.33
C THR A 404 3.98 7.07 13.18
N PRO A 405 4.49 7.40 14.38
CA PRO A 405 5.20 6.43 15.19
C PRO A 405 4.25 5.33 15.70
N ARG A 406 4.71 4.08 15.66
CA ARG A 406 3.98 2.94 16.26
C ARG A 406 3.98 3.01 17.77
N HIS A 407 5.11 3.42 18.34
CA HIS A 407 5.32 3.62 19.77
C HIS A 407 5.82 5.04 19.99
N ILE A 408 5.09 5.80 20.78
CA ILE A 408 5.32 7.24 20.94
C ILE A 408 6.34 7.45 22.05
N LYS A 409 7.44 8.12 21.74
CA LYS A 409 8.47 8.52 22.72
C LYS A 409 8.41 10.00 23.06
N GLY A 410 7.65 10.79 22.32
CA GLY A 410 7.50 12.21 22.52
C GLY A 410 6.89 12.92 21.31
N ASP A 411 6.84 14.23 21.39
CA ASP A 411 6.39 15.14 20.34
C ASP A 411 7.56 16.01 19.88
N ALA A 412 7.83 16.06 18.58
CA ALA A 412 8.93 16.83 18.03
C ALA A 412 8.73 18.36 18.20
N ALA A 413 7.50 18.83 18.21
CA ALA A 413 7.15 20.22 18.49
C ALA A 413 7.13 20.55 19.99
N SER A 414 7.16 19.55 20.88
CA SER A 414 7.02 19.73 22.33
C SER A 414 5.71 20.39 22.77
N GLU A 415 4.64 20.24 22.01
CA GLU A 415 3.33 20.85 22.25
C GLU A 415 2.30 19.84 22.80
N LEU A 416 2.44 18.55 22.43
CA LEU A 416 1.48 17.52 22.78
C LEU A 416 1.98 16.67 23.95
N ALA A 417 1.12 16.46 24.94
CA ALA A 417 1.40 15.57 26.05
C ALA A 417 1.33 14.10 25.57
N CYS A 418 2.46 13.41 25.61
CA CYS A 418 2.56 12.03 25.20
C CYS A 418 2.45 11.07 26.39
N PRO A 419 1.68 9.97 26.31
CA PRO A 419 1.59 8.95 27.35
C PRO A 419 2.93 8.30 27.64
N ALA A 420 3.22 8.06 28.94
CA ALA A 420 4.49 7.46 29.37
C ALA A 420 4.69 6.03 28.87
N ASP A 421 3.61 5.29 28.59
CA ASP A 421 3.64 3.93 28.04
C ASP A 421 3.79 3.91 26.50
N GLY A 422 3.85 5.07 25.86
CA GLY A 422 4.03 5.21 24.42
C GLY A 422 2.84 4.77 23.57
N ARG A 423 1.67 4.55 24.16
CA ARG A 423 0.47 4.09 23.43
C ARG A 423 -0.34 5.27 22.88
N TRP A 424 -0.98 5.03 21.76
CA TRP A 424 -1.98 5.93 21.22
C TRP A 424 -3.22 5.94 22.12
N THR A 425 -3.67 7.14 22.51
CA THR A 425 -4.92 7.39 23.23
C THR A 425 -5.84 8.26 22.38
N GLU A 426 -7.13 8.22 22.66
CA GLU A 426 -8.08 9.08 21.95
C GLU A 426 -7.74 10.59 22.08
N PRO A 427 -7.43 11.14 23.27
CA PRO A 427 -7.04 12.55 23.37
C PRO A 427 -5.80 12.90 22.52
N LEU A 428 -4.80 12.02 22.48
CA LEU A 428 -3.60 12.27 21.67
C LEU A 428 -3.87 12.16 20.18
N ARG A 429 -4.70 11.19 19.76
CA ARG A 429 -5.14 11.06 18.36
C ARG A 429 -5.82 12.34 17.88
N GLU A 430 -6.77 12.86 18.67
CA GLU A 430 -7.49 14.08 18.29
C GLU A 430 -6.58 15.31 18.31
N ALA A 431 -5.71 15.46 19.32
CA ALA A 431 -4.76 16.57 19.38
C ALA A 431 -3.75 16.56 18.21
N PHE A 432 -3.28 15.39 17.77
CA PHE A 432 -2.43 15.28 16.59
C PHE A 432 -3.22 15.53 15.30
N ALA A 433 -4.48 15.11 15.24
CA ALA A 433 -5.37 15.45 14.13
C ALA A 433 -5.66 16.95 14.05
N ASP A 434 -5.75 17.68 15.19
CA ASP A 434 -5.90 19.15 15.23
C ASP A 434 -4.67 19.85 14.63
N ARG A 435 -3.44 19.34 14.87
CA ARG A 435 -2.22 19.85 14.21
C ARG A 435 -2.31 19.74 12.70
N ILE A 436 -2.80 18.60 12.18
CA ILE A 436 -2.97 18.38 10.74
C ILE A 436 -4.10 19.25 10.18
N GLU A 437 -5.18 19.41 10.94
CA GLU A 437 -6.29 20.29 10.56
C GLU A 437 -5.84 21.76 10.44
N ALA A 438 -4.93 22.22 11.30
CA ALA A 438 -4.36 23.55 11.20
C ALA A 438 -3.60 23.76 9.86
N MET A 439 -2.92 22.72 9.35
CA MET A 439 -2.29 22.77 8.01
C MET A 439 -3.34 22.93 6.89
N LEU A 440 -4.44 22.18 6.96
CA LEU A 440 -5.55 22.31 5.99
C LEU A 440 -6.18 23.71 6.04
N ARG A 441 -6.47 24.20 7.25
CA ARG A 441 -7.07 25.52 7.48
C ARG A 441 -6.20 26.66 6.91
N ALA A 442 -4.89 26.51 6.97
CA ALA A 442 -3.96 27.47 6.36
C ALA A 442 -4.03 27.48 4.83
N GLN A 443 -4.38 26.36 4.20
CA GLN A 443 -4.36 26.22 2.73
C GLN A 443 -5.76 26.28 2.07
N ILE A 444 -6.83 26.02 2.82
CA ILE A 444 -8.22 26.02 2.31
C ILE A 444 -8.94 27.25 2.83
N GLU A 445 -9.37 28.14 1.92
CA GLU A 445 -9.99 29.41 2.24
C GLU A 445 -11.29 29.28 3.04
N ASN A 446 -12.15 28.36 2.61
CA ASN A 446 -13.48 28.15 3.18
C ASN A 446 -13.54 27.02 4.22
N PHE A 447 -12.39 26.58 4.79
CA PHE A 447 -12.31 25.35 5.59
C PHE A 447 -13.31 25.35 6.76
N ASP A 448 -13.29 26.36 7.59
CA ASP A 448 -14.15 26.44 8.80
C ASP A 448 -15.64 26.53 8.46
N GLU A 449 -15.98 27.01 7.24
CA GLU A 449 -17.36 27.10 6.79
C GLU A 449 -17.90 25.76 6.28
N ILE A 450 -17.04 24.91 5.69
CA ILE A 450 -17.49 23.72 4.97
C ILE A 450 -17.39 22.43 5.78
N VAL A 451 -16.56 22.36 6.84
CA VAL A 451 -16.42 21.14 7.63
C VAL A 451 -17.70 20.83 8.40
N LEU A 452 -18.24 19.64 8.15
CA LEU A 452 -19.41 19.12 8.85
C LEU A 452 -18.99 18.15 9.97
N LYS A 453 -18.04 17.26 9.67
CA LYS A 453 -17.53 16.28 10.64
C LYS A 453 -16.16 15.76 10.23
N ARG A 454 -15.32 15.51 11.24
CA ARG A 454 -14.04 14.81 11.12
C ARG A 454 -14.12 13.44 11.79
N ARG A 455 -13.39 12.47 11.23
CA ARG A 455 -13.07 11.19 11.88
C ARG A 455 -11.59 10.88 11.70
N ALA A 456 -10.88 10.62 12.80
CA ALA A 456 -9.47 10.24 12.78
C ALA A 456 -9.28 8.80 13.27
N TYR A 457 -8.27 8.11 12.73
CA TYR A 457 -7.84 6.77 13.10
C TYR A 457 -6.33 6.77 13.30
N ALA A 458 -5.90 6.56 14.54
CA ALA A 458 -4.50 6.39 14.89
C ALA A 458 -3.97 5.01 14.44
N PRO A 459 -2.66 4.78 14.46
CA PRO A 459 -2.06 3.47 14.17
C PRO A 459 -2.71 2.30 14.94
N SER A 460 -3.03 2.49 16.21
CA SER A 460 -3.71 1.47 17.04
C SER A 460 -5.13 1.17 16.58
N ASP A 461 -5.86 2.15 16.06
CA ASP A 461 -7.22 1.95 15.54
C ASP A 461 -7.17 1.12 14.24
N LEU A 462 -6.18 1.37 13.38
CA LEU A 462 -5.98 0.60 12.15
C LEU A 462 -5.60 -0.86 12.45
N GLU A 463 -4.73 -1.10 13.44
CA GLU A 463 -4.40 -2.45 13.91
C GLU A 463 -5.62 -3.18 14.47
N ALA A 464 -6.48 -2.48 15.23
CA ALA A 464 -7.72 -3.06 15.75
C ALA A 464 -8.69 -3.49 14.63
N MET A 465 -8.74 -2.75 13.52
CA MET A 465 -9.54 -3.11 12.34
C MET A 465 -8.93 -4.28 11.56
N ASN A 466 -7.61 -4.34 11.48
CA ASN A 466 -6.89 -5.37 10.74
C ASN A 466 -5.59 -5.73 11.48
N MET A 467 -5.57 -6.87 12.15
CA MET A 467 -4.45 -7.35 12.97
C MET A 467 -3.12 -7.52 12.19
N ASN A 468 -3.15 -7.50 10.86
CA ASN A 468 -1.95 -7.52 10.03
C ASN A 468 -1.32 -6.12 9.87
N LEU A 469 -2.02 -5.04 10.27
CA LEU A 469 -1.49 -3.69 10.34
C LEU A 469 -0.82 -3.47 11.71
N VAL A 470 0.20 -4.24 12.00
CA VAL A 470 0.87 -4.26 13.33
C VAL A 470 1.43 -2.89 13.68
N GLY A 471 0.88 -2.23 14.71
CA GLY A 471 1.19 -0.85 15.07
C GLY A 471 0.83 0.16 13.98
N GLY A 472 -0.18 -0.14 13.17
CA GLY A 472 -0.62 0.70 12.06
C GLY A 472 0.26 0.64 10.81
N ASP A 473 1.23 -0.28 10.73
CA ASP A 473 2.10 -0.48 9.57
C ASP A 473 1.32 -1.09 8.39
N PRO A 474 1.05 -0.35 7.30
CA PRO A 474 0.30 -0.84 6.15
C PRO A 474 1.15 -1.71 5.21
N TYR A 475 2.46 -1.76 5.43
CA TYR A 475 3.40 -2.47 4.57
C TYR A 475 3.60 -3.92 5.00
N GLY A 476 3.05 -4.32 6.15
CA GLY A 476 3.16 -5.67 6.69
C GLY A 476 4.60 -6.04 7.07
N GLY A 477 5.43 -5.05 7.34
CA GLY A 477 6.82 -5.16 7.75
C GLY A 477 7.70 -4.08 7.14
N PHE A 478 8.80 -3.76 7.81
CA PHE A 478 9.77 -2.76 7.38
C PHE A 478 10.23 -3.00 5.94
N CYS A 479 10.26 -1.95 5.14
CA CYS A 479 10.60 -1.99 3.72
C CYS A 479 12.07 -1.67 3.43
N GLY A 480 12.93 -1.57 4.43
CA GLY A 480 14.38 -1.44 4.22
C GLY A 480 14.94 -2.62 3.44
N LEU A 481 16.00 -2.37 2.66
CA LEU A 481 16.54 -3.34 1.70
C LEU A 481 16.94 -4.68 2.35
N ASP A 482 17.37 -4.67 3.60
CA ASP A 482 17.75 -5.86 4.37
C ASP A 482 16.57 -6.79 4.74
N GLN A 483 15.32 -6.32 4.53
CA GLN A 483 14.08 -7.08 4.74
C GLN A 483 13.13 -6.97 3.53
N PHE A 484 13.65 -6.67 2.34
CA PHE A 484 12.87 -6.52 1.11
C PHE A 484 13.41 -7.45 0.00
N PHE A 485 12.75 -7.50 -1.15
CA PHE A 485 13.11 -8.36 -2.30
C PHE A 485 13.35 -9.83 -1.90
N LEU A 486 14.58 -10.31 -2.12
CA LEU A 486 15.02 -11.69 -1.84
C LEU A 486 14.89 -12.09 -0.37
N TRP A 487 14.81 -11.12 0.53
CA TRP A 487 14.82 -11.30 1.98
C TRP A 487 13.47 -11.06 2.63
N ARG A 488 12.39 -11.03 1.83
CA ARG A 488 11.03 -10.82 2.33
C ARG A 488 10.21 -12.11 2.30
N PRO A 489 9.63 -12.57 3.41
CA PRO A 489 9.73 -12.02 4.78
C PRO A 489 11.07 -12.28 5.46
N PHE A 490 11.77 -13.36 5.13
CA PHE A 490 13.01 -13.82 5.77
C PHE A 490 14.08 -14.13 4.73
N LYS A 491 15.35 -14.08 5.13
CA LYS A 491 16.50 -14.48 4.29
C LYS A 491 16.42 -15.95 3.84
N SER A 492 15.75 -16.79 4.63
CA SER A 492 15.52 -18.21 4.32
C SER A 492 14.33 -18.47 3.41
N SER A 493 13.53 -17.47 3.08
CA SER A 493 12.31 -17.63 2.28
C SER A 493 12.62 -17.89 0.81
N VAL A 494 11.90 -18.85 0.21
CA VAL A 494 11.97 -19.15 -1.22
C VAL A 494 10.58 -18.94 -1.82
N ASN A 495 10.39 -17.79 -2.48
CA ASN A 495 9.11 -17.36 -3.02
C ASN A 495 8.02 -17.40 -1.91
N HIS A 496 6.92 -18.16 -2.11
CA HIS A 496 5.79 -18.21 -1.20
C HIS A 496 5.67 -19.53 -0.40
N LYS A 497 6.70 -20.38 -0.45
CA LYS A 497 6.72 -21.66 0.27
C LYS A 497 7.11 -21.44 1.74
N THR A 498 6.51 -22.23 2.63
CA THR A 498 6.93 -22.33 4.02
C THR A 498 7.71 -23.64 4.25
N HIS A 499 8.18 -23.88 5.48
CA HIS A 499 8.78 -25.16 5.87
C HIS A 499 7.75 -26.29 6.00
N VAL A 500 6.46 -25.97 6.09
CA VAL A 500 5.35 -26.94 6.15
C VAL A 500 4.89 -27.24 4.73
N ALA A 501 4.90 -28.52 4.34
CA ALA A 501 4.41 -28.94 3.04
C ALA A 501 2.93 -28.55 2.85
N GLY A 502 2.55 -28.04 1.67
CA GLY A 502 1.18 -27.61 1.40
C GLY A 502 0.74 -26.33 2.11
N LEU A 503 1.64 -25.65 2.84
CA LEU A 503 1.39 -24.34 3.43
C LEU A 503 2.16 -23.26 2.66
N TYR A 504 1.42 -22.24 2.24
CA TYR A 504 1.96 -21.11 1.48
C TYR A 504 1.70 -19.80 2.22
N HIS A 505 2.65 -18.87 2.12
CA HIS A 505 2.58 -17.54 2.73
C HIS A 505 2.49 -16.48 1.65
N ILE A 506 1.43 -15.65 1.68
CA ILE A 506 1.21 -14.52 0.78
C ILE A 506 0.87 -13.27 1.60
N GLY A 507 0.67 -12.14 0.93
CA GLY A 507 0.30 -10.87 1.55
C GLY A 507 1.42 -9.82 1.44
N ALA A 508 1.21 -8.67 2.09
CA ALA A 508 2.16 -7.56 2.08
C ALA A 508 3.54 -7.92 2.64
N SER A 509 3.59 -8.89 3.57
CA SER A 509 4.81 -9.38 4.20
C SER A 509 5.68 -10.26 3.31
N THR A 510 5.24 -10.62 2.11
CA THR A 510 5.97 -11.49 1.17
C THR A 510 6.29 -10.75 -0.12
N HIS A 511 7.27 -11.21 -0.89
CA HIS A 511 7.55 -10.65 -2.21
C HIS A 511 6.30 -10.74 -3.14
N PRO A 512 6.00 -9.71 -3.92
CA PRO A 512 6.75 -8.48 -4.23
C PRO A 512 6.67 -7.38 -3.16
N GLY A 513 5.95 -7.59 -2.09
CA GLY A 513 5.85 -6.64 -1.00
C GLY A 513 4.48 -5.96 -0.91
N PRO A 514 4.40 -4.81 -0.21
CA PRO A 514 3.18 -4.08 0.03
C PRO A 514 2.63 -3.44 -1.24
N GLY A 515 1.39 -3.00 -1.15
CA GLY A 515 0.65 -2.35 -2.22
C GLY A 515 -0.58 -3.16 -2.65
N LEU A 516 -1.46 -2.53 -3.42
CA LEU A 516 -2.73 -3.11 -3.81
C LEU A 516 -2.67 -3.95 -5.09
N ALA A 517 -1.46 -4.25 -5.61
CA ALA A 517 -1.28 -4.99 -6.87
C ALA A 517 -1.78 -6.44 -6.86
N GLY A 518 -1.99 -7.03 -5.67
CA GLY A 518 -2.32 -8.45 -5.54
C GLY A 518 -1.17 -9.39 -5.94
N GLY A 519 0.05 -8.87 -5.97
CA GLY A 519 1.21 -9.50 -6.60
C GLY A 519 1.59 -10.86 -6.00
N SER A 520 1.65 -11.00 -4.67
CA SER A 520 2.02 -12.27 -4.05
C SER A 520 0.97 -13.35 -4.28
N GLY A 521 -0.31 -12.98 -4.27
CA GLY A 521 -1.41 -13.86 -4.64
C GLY A 521 -1.33 -14.32 -6.09
N PHE A 522 -1.05 -13.39 -7.01
CA PHE A 522 -0.85 -13.68 -8.43
C PHE A 522 0.31 -14.64 -8.66
N LEU A 523 1.48 -14.38 -8.05
CA LEU A 523 2.67 -15.20 -8.22
C LEU A 523 2.47 -16.62 -7.69
N LEU A 524 1.87 -16.75 -6.49
CA LEU A 524 1.55 -18.06 -5.94
C LEU A 524 0.56 -18.80 -6.81
N ALA A 525 -0.61 -18.23 -7.11
CA ALA A 525 -1.65 -18.88 -7.90
C ALA A 525 -1.14 -19.27 -9.30
N SER A 526 -0.26 -18.45 -9.91
CA SER A 526 0.36 -18.77 -11.20
C SER A 526 1.28 -19.97 -11.12
N SER A 527 1.94 -20.20 -9.99
CA SER A 527 2.88 -21.32 -9.77
C SER A 527 2.20 -22.65 -9.40
N LEU A 528 0.99 -22.59 -8.82
CA LEU A 528 0.20 -23.79 -8.46
C LEU A 528 -0.48 -24.37 -9.70
N ARG A 529 -0.50 -25.71 -9.79
CA ARG A 529 -1.07 -26.47 -10.93
C ARG A 529 -2.50 -26.92 -10.65
#